data_6c4874a279a4fff3a0107d308d712c4d
#
_entry.id   6c4874a279a4fff3a0107d308d712c4d
#
_cell.length_a   1.000
_cell.length_b   1.000
_cell.length_c   1.000
_cell.angle_alpha   90.00
_cell.angle_beta   90.00
_cell.angle_gamma   90.00
#
_symmetry.space_group_name_H-M   'P 1'
#
loop_
_entity.id
_entity.type
_entity.pdbx_description
1 polymer ?
#
loop_
_entity_poly.entity_id
_entity_poly.type
_entity_poly.pdbx_seq_one_letter_code
_entity_poly.pdbx_strand_id
1 'polypeptide(L)'
;MRYKEIYLCACRATSKTFLSILALFLQCVFMPGTKRFIVATFKVQAAKVAKEKILEIYEHWPLLRKEIIGGDISDTPGNFGKDYVTLKFRNGSQLDVVGGDGTRGLRRNGGLLDELRDADETEICEIVLPLMNVARRLPDNTVNEKEVNGQQIVIKFYFI
;
A
#
# COMPACT_ATOMS: atom_id res chain seq x y z
N MET A 1 4.21 1.95 -16.34
CA MET A 1 4.55 0.57 -15.89
C MET A 1 4.02 -0.45 -16.87
N ARG A 2 4.76 -1.55 -17.08
CA ARG A 2 4.47 -2.53 -18.15
C ARG A 2 3.50 -3.64 -17.70
N TYR A 3 3.42 -3.92 -16.39
CA TYR A 3 2.62 -5.02 -15.85
C TYR A 3 1.57 -4.51 -14.88
N LYS A 4 0.37 -5.10 -14.93
CA LYS A 4 -0.75 -4.79 -14.02
C LYS A 4 -0.61 -5.52 -12.69
N GLU A 5 -0.12 -6.74 -12.76
CA GLU A 5 0.03 -7.63 -11.62
C GLU A 5 1.43 -8.20 -11.60
N ILE A 6 2.03 -8.25 -10.43
CA ILE A 6 3.34 -8.85 -10.20
C ILE A 6 3.18 -9.88 -9.09
N TYR A 7 3.54 -11.11 -9.40
CA TYR A 7 3.63 -12.20 -8.43
C TYR A 7 5.08 -12.34 -8.01
N LEU A 8 5.36 -12.24 -6.73
CA LEU A 8 6.70 -12.41 -6.20
C LEU A 8 6.74 -13.61 -5.27
N CYS A 9 7.45 -14.63 -5.69
CA CYS A 9 7.80 -15.78 -4.86
C CYS A 9 9.23 -15.61 -4.35
N ALA A 10 9.42 -15.63 -3.05
CA ALA A 10 10.74 -15.47 -2.45
C ALA A 10 10.83 -16.25 -1.14
N CYS A 11 12.01 -16.75 -0.83
CA CYS A 11 12.26 -17.46 0.42
C CYS A 11 12.15 -16.54 1.64
N ARG A 12 12.11 -17.12 2.82
CA ARG A 12 12.11 -16.36 4.08
C ARG A 12 13.39 -15.53 4.20
N ALA A 13 13.33 -14.43 4.93
CA ALA A 13 14.43 -13.50 5.21
C ALA A 13 15.02 -12.76 3.99
N THR A 14 14.33 -12.72 2.85
CA THR A 14 14.76 -11.95 1.65
C THR A 14 14.28 -10.50 1.65
N SER A 15 13.85 -9.97 2.80
CA SER A 15 13.34 -8.59 2.93
C SER A 15 12.18 -8.23 1.98
N LYS A 16 11.43 -9.21 1.52
CA LYS A 16 10.35 -9.05 0.53
C LYS A 16 9.28 -8.06 0.97
N THR A 17 8.79 -8.17 2.20
CA THR A 17 7.79 -7.25 2.76
C THR A 17 8.33 -5.83 2.83
N PHE A 18 9.58 -5.66 3.31
CA PHE A 18 10.23 -4.34 3.36
C PHE A 18 10.37 -3.71 1.97
N LEU A 19 10.91 -4.44 1.00
CA LEU A 19 11.10 -3.94 -0.37
C LEU A 19 9.78 -3.60 -1.05
N SER A 20 8.74 -4.36 -0.78
CA SER A 20 7.41 -4.10 -1.34
C SER A 20 6.75 -2.87 -0.74
N ILE A 21 6.86 -2.71 0.57
CA ILE A 21 6.39 -1.51 1.26
C ILE A 21 7.16 -0.29 0.77
N LEU A 22 8.48 -0.39 0.64
CA LEU A 22 9.32 0.67 0.09
C LEU A 22 8.90 1.03 -1.34
N ALA A 23 8.64 0.05 -2.19
CA ALA A 23 8.17 0.29 -3.56
C ALA A 23 6.82 1.03 -3.59
N LEU A 24 5.86 0.66 -2.74
CA LEU A 24 4.59 1.38 -2.61
C LEU A 24 4.77 2.79 -2.07
N PHE A 25 5.67 2.96 -1.11
CA PHE A 25 6.01 4.26 -0.56
C PHE A 25 6.57 5.19 -1.63
N LEU A 26 7.55 4.71 -2.40
CA LEU A 26 8.13 5.46 -3.53
C LEU A 26 7.09 5.78 -4.60
N GLN A 27 6.14 4.87 -4.89
CA GLN A 27 5.03 5.16 -5.79
C GLN A 27 4.16 6.31 -5.26
N CYS A 28 3.88 6.35 -3.95
CA CYS A 28 3.14 7.45 -3.35
C CYS A 28 3.90 8.78 -3.44
N VAL A 29 5.23 8.77 -3.36
CA VAL A 29 6.06 9.97 -3.49
C VAL A 29 6.12 10.46 -4.94
N PHE A 30 6.42 9.56 -5.88
CA PHE A 30 6.68 9.94 -7.28
C PHE A 30 5.43 10.06 -8.16
N MET A 31 4.30 9.52 -7.71
CA MET A 31 3.05 9.52 -8.49
C MET A 31 1.95 10.27 -7.72
N PRO A 32 1.80 11.59 -7.91
CA PRO A 32 0.82 12.40 -7.17
C PRO A 32 -0.60 11.86 -7.26
N GLY A 33 -1.36 11.95 -6.17
CA GLY A 33 -2.74 11.47 -6.08
C GLY A 33 -2.89 9.94 -6.05
N THR A 34 -1.79 9.21 -5.90
CA THR A 34 -1.81 7.75 -5.80
C THR A 34 -2.34 7.31 -4.43
N LYS A 35 -3.30 6.40 -4.44
CA LYS A 35 -3.86 5.78 -3.24
C LYS A 35 -3.56 4.29 -3.24
N ARG A 36 -2.69 3.87 -2.33
CA ARG A 36 -2.26 2.48 -2.19
C ARG A 36 -2.71 1.90 -0.87
N PHE A 37 -2.83 0.58 -0.82
CA PHE A 37 -3.05 -0.11 0.42
C PHE A 37 -2.21 -1.38 0.54
N ILE A 38 -2.01 -1.80 1.74
CA ILE A 38 -1.37 -3.06 2.11
C ILE A 38 -2.42 -3.85 2.86
N VAL A 39 -2.79 -5.00 2.32
CA VAL A 39 -3.66 -5.97 2.98
C VAL A 39 -2.82 -7.13 3.43
N ALA A 40 -2.98 -7.49 4.67
CA ALA A 40 -2.39 -8.68 5.22
C ALA A 40 -3.47 -9.59 5.80
N THR A 41 -3.35 -10.84 5.50
CA THR A 41 -4.38 -11.87 5.72
C THR A 41 -4.72 -12.07 7.20
N PHE A 42 -3.72 -11.96 8.09
CA PHE A 42 -3.91 -12.08 9.54
C PHE A 42 -3.92 -10.71 10.21
N LYS A 43 -5.09 -10.29 10.64
CA LYS A 43 -5.49 -8.93 11.07
C LYS A 43 -4.53 -8.15 11.98
N VAL A 44 -3.86 -8.78 12.89
CA VAL A 44 -3.08 -8.08 13.91
C VAL A 44 -1.58 -8.14 13.63
N GLN A 45 -1.10 -9.31 13.23
CA GLN A 45 0.35 -9.55 13.12
C GLN A 45 0.96 -8.87 11.90
N ALA A 46 0.25 -8.86 10.80
CA ALA A 46 0.73 -8.29 9.56
C ALA A 46 0.62 -6.77 9.52
N ALA A 47 -0.42 -6.20 10.11
CA ALA A 47 -0.49 -4.76 10.33
C ALA A 47 0.68 -4.28 11.22
N LYS A 48 1.07 -5.08 12.22
CA LYS A 48 2.22 -4.81 13.08
C LYS A 48 3.54 -4.83 12.29
N VAL A 49 3.76 -5.87 11.48
CA VAL A 49 4.99 -5.99 10.66
C VAL A 49 5.06 -4.85 9.64
N ALA A 50 3.97 -4.55 8.94
CA ALA A 50 3.93 -3.44 7.99
C ALA A 50 4.21 -2.09 8.69
N LYS A 51 3.65 -1.88 9.87
CA LYS A 51 3.89 -0.70 10.69
C LYS A 51 5.37 -0.57 11.09
N GLU A 52 5.99 -1.64 11.57
CA GLU A 52 7.41 -1.67 11.90
C GLU A 52 8.28 -1.31 10.69
N LYS A 53 7.96 -1.85 9.51
CA LYS A 53 8.71 -1.55 8.28
C LYS A 53 8.50 -0.12 7.78
N ILE A 54 7.33 0.44 7.95
CA ILE A 54 7.07 1.86 7.65
C ILE A 54 7.87 2.77 8.58
N LEU A 55 7.91 2.44 9.87
CA LEU A 55 8.73 3.21 10.83
C LEU A 55 10.22 3.11 10.52
N GLU A 56 10.71 1.92 10.16
CA GLU A 56 12.08 1.70 9.71
C GLU A 56 12.44 2.58 8.49
N ILE A 57 11.56 2.63 7.48
CA ILE A 57 11.71 3.52 6.32
C ILE A 57 11.74 4.98 6.76
N TYR A 58 10.83 5.37 7.64
CA TYR A 58 10.71 6.72 8.14
C TYR A 58 11.94 7.19 8.91
N GLU A 59 12.53 6.32 9.72
CA GLU A 59 13.73 6.63 10.50
C GLU A 59 14.99 6.77 9.65
N HIS A 60 15.15 5.87 8.66
CA HIS A 60 16.38 5.80 7.86
C HIS A 60 16.42 6.79 6.69
N TRP A 61 15.26 7.32 6.25
CA TRP A 61 15.20 8.26 5.13
C TRP A 61 14.55 9.60 5.50
N PRO A 62 15.32 10.55 6.08
CA PRO A 62 14.78 11.84 6.49
C PRO A 62 14.13 12.66 5.38
N LEU A 63 14.55 12.48 4.13
CA LEU A 63 13.93 13.16 2.99
C LEU A 63 12.49 12.68 2.76
N LEU A 64 12.22 11.40 2.98
CA LEU A 64 10.87 10.85 2.85
C LEU A 64 9.94 11.35 3.96
N ARG A 65 10.48 11.70 5.13
CA ARG A 65 9.69 12.33 6.21
C ARG A 65 9.03 13.62 5.75
N LYS A 66 9.74 14.43 4.97
CA LYS A 66 9.23 15.72 4.47
C LYS A 66 8.07 15.58 3.50
N GLU A 67 7.95 14.43 2.84
CA GLU A 67 6.85 14.15 1.92
C GLU A 67 5.55 13.76 2.63
N ILE A 68 5.64 13.36 3.91
CA ILE A 68 4.46 12.95 4.70
C ILE A 68 3.93 14.15 5.46
N ILE A 69 2.61 14.31 5.48
CA ILE A 69 1.95 15.37 6.25
C ILE A 69 2.15 15.07 7.75
N GLY A 70 2.75 16.01 8.45
CA GLY A 70 3.09 15.86 9.87
C GLY A 70 4.39 15.11 10.14
N GLY A 71 5.10 14.65 9.10
CA GLY A 71 6.36 13.91 9.23
C GLY A 71 7.51 14.74 9.79
N ASP A 72 7.45 16.05 9.63
CA ASP A 72 8.49 16.96 10.16
C ASP A 72 8.35 17.22 11.67
N ILE A 73 7.18 16.95 12.25
CA ILE A 73 6.80 17.37 13.60
C ILE A 73 6.71 16.18 14.56
N SER A 74 6.48 14.99 14.05
CA SER A 74 6.20 13.79 14.84
C SER A 74 7.18 12.66 14.55
N ASP A 75 7.61 11.97 15.59
CA ASP A 75 8.40 10.75 15.48
C ASP A 75 7.59 9.58 14.88
N THR A 76 6.25 9.70 14.87
CA THR A 76 5.35 8.75 14.22
C THR A 76 4.54 9.44 13.13
N PRO A 77 4.80 9.14 11.86
CA PRO A 77 4.10 9.78 10.76
C PRO A 77 2.66 9.25 10.61
N GLY A 78 1.75 10.16 10.34
CA GLY A 78 0.37 9.80 9.99
C GLY A 78 -0.48 9.31 11.17
N ASN A 79 -1.52 8.55 10.87
CA ASN A 79 -2.44 8.01 11.87
C ASN A 79 -2.15 6.51 12.07
N PHE A 80 -1.57 6.19 13.22
CA PHE A 80 -1.22 4.83 13.63
C PHE A 80 -2.20 4.31 14.65
N GLY A 81 -3.29 3.70 14.18
CA GLY A 81 -4.20 2.95 15.05
C GLY A 81 -3.66 1.58 15.45
N LYS A 82 -4.41 0.86 16.27
CA LYS A 82 -4.08 -0.51 16.68
C LYS A 82 -4.05 -1.46 15.49
N ASP A 83 -5.05 -1.36 14.63
CA ASP A 83 -5.32 -2.29 13.54
C ASP A 83 -5.21 -1.66 12.14
N TYR A 84 -4.80 -0.40 12.06
CA TYR A 84 -4.64 0.32 10.79
C TYR A 84 -3.51 1.36 10.86
N VAL A 85 -2.98 1.69 9.70
CA VAL A 85 -2.05 2.81 9.50
C VAL A 85 -2.51 3.59 8.28
N THR A 86 -2.55 4.90 8.38
CA THR A 86 -2.82 5.78 7.25
C THR A 86 -1.74 6.85 7.16
N LEU A 87 -0.99 6.84 6.08
CA LEU A 87 -0.02 7.87 5.72
C LEU A 87 -0.59 8.75 4.63
N LYS A 88 -0.58 10.07 4.83
CA LYS A 88 -0.96 11.07 3.84
C LYS A 88 0.27 11.83 3.38
N PHE A 89 0.44 11.94 2.07
CA PHE A 89 1.56 12.63 1.46
C PHE A 89 1.15 14.04 1.00
N ARG A 90 2.11 14.96 0.95
CA ARG A 90 1.89 16.36 0.55
C ARG A 90 1.38 16.50 -0.89
N ASN A 91 1.70 15.54 -1.76
CA ASN A 91 1.26 15.48 -3.15
C ASN A 91 -0.15 14.88 -3.34
N GLY A 92 -0.92 14.70 -2.26
CA GLY A 92 -2.27 14.14 -2.28
C GLY A 92 -2.34 12.61 -2.35
N SER A 93 -1.18 11.93 -2.31
CA SER A 93 -1.14 10.46 -2.24
C SER A 93 -1.45 9.95 -0.84
N GLN A 94 -1.81 8.68 -0.75
CA GLN A 94 -2.14 8.01 0.51
C GLN A 94 -1.68 6.55 0.48
N LEU A 95 -1.14 6.09 1.59
CA LEU A 95 -0.81 4.69 1.83
C LEU A 95 -1.52 4.23 3.10
N ASP A 96 -2.34 3.18 2.97
CA ASP A 96 -3.06 2.58 4.07
C ASP A 96 -2.57 1.16 4.34
N VAL A 97 -2.46 0.79 5.60
CA VAL A 97 -2.32 -0.59 6.04
C VAL A 97 -3.62 -0.99 6.71
N VAL A 98 -4.27 -2.00 6.20
CA VAL A 98 -5.60 -2.43 6.66
C VAL A 98 -5.65 -3.95 6.84
N GLY A 99 -6.36 -4.39 7.86
CA GLY A 99 -6.76 -5.79 7.97
C GLY A 99 -7.91 -6.11 7.01
N GLY A 100 -8.16 -7.40 6.73
CA GLY A 100 -9.17 -7.83 5.75
C GLY A 100 -10.54 -7.16 5.90
N ASP A 101 -11.09 -7.09 7.11
CA ASP A 101 -12.41 -6.44 7.35
C ASP A 101 -12.39 -4.93 7.14
N GLY A 102 -11.23 -4.27 7.24
CA GLY A 102 -11.07 -2.83 7.01
C GLY A 102 -11.04 -2.43 5.54
N THR A 103 -11.04 -3.39 4.63
CA THR A 103 -10.95 -3.12 3.19
C THR A 103 -12.27 -2.66 2.58
N ARG A 104 -13.41 -3.04 3.17
CA ARG A 104 -14.74 -2.72 2.64
C ARG A 104 -14.97 -1.22 2.51
N GLY A 105 -15.36 -0.79 1.30
CA GLY A 105 -15.62 0.62 0.99
C GLY A 105 -14.40 1.47 0.65
N LEU A 106 -13.20 0.94 0.76
CA LEU A 106 -12.00 1.64 0.31
C LEU A 106 -11.89 1.57 -1.22
N ARG A 107 -11.60 2.70 -1.86
CA ARG A 107 -11.29 2.76 -3.29
C ARG A 107 -9.85 3.17 -3.46
N ARG A 108 -9.04 2.31 -4.09
CA ARG A 108 -7.58 2.49 -4.23
C ARG A 108 -7.13 2.21 -5.65
N ASN A 109 -5.94 2.71 -6.01
CA ASN A 109 -5.36 2.54 -7.35
C ASN A 109 -4.42 1.33 -7.43
N GLY A 110 -4.44 0.47 -6.44
CA GLY A 110 -3.61 -0.72 -6.34
C GLY A 110 -3.04 -0.89 -4.94
N GLY A 111 -2.33 -1.98 -4.71
CA GLY A 111 -1.82 -2.31 -3.40
C GLY A 111 -0.93 -3.53 -3.37
N LEU A 112 -0.66 -3.97 -2.17
CA LEU A 112 0.11 -5.14 -1.82
C LEU A 112 -0.79 -6.12 -1.06
N LEU A 113 -0.80 -7.36 -1.50
CA LEU A 113 -1.35 -8.49 -0.78
C LEU A 113 -0.18 -9.32 -0.27
N ASP A 114 0.03 -9.34 1.03
CA ASP A 114 1.07 -10.14 1.66
C ASP A 114 0.47 -11.44 2.20
N GLU A 115 1.25 -12.52 2.20
CA GLU A 115 0.85 -13.85 2.71
C GLU A 115 -0.45 -14.42 2.09
N LEU A 116 -0.58 -14.32 0.77
CA LEU A 116 -1.76 -14.80 0.03
C LEU A 116 -2.08 -16.29 0.22
N ARG A 117 -1.11 -17.10 0.63
CA ARG A 117 -1.30 -18.53 0.83
C ARG A 117 -2.42 -18.85 1.81
N ASP A 118 -2.53 -18.04 2.86
CA ASP A 118 -3.45 -18.27 3.97
C ASP A 118 -4.72 -17.41 3.86
N ALA A 119 -4.90 -16.72 2.72
CA ALA A 119 -6.06 -15.87 2.47
C ALA A 119 -7.22 -16.66 1.87
N ASP A 120 -8.44 -16.26 2.19
CA ASP A 120 -9.63 -16.76 1.52
C ASP A 120 -9.68 -16.21 0.08
N GLU A 121 -9.68 -17.12 -0.90
CA GLU A 121 -9.74 -16.79 -2.32
C GLU A 121 -10.99 -15.97 -2.66
N THR A 122 -12.12 -16.27 -2.03
CA THR A 122 -13.37 -15.55 -2.21
C THR A 122 -13.24 -14.10 -1.75
N GLU A 123 -12.66 -13.87 -0.57
CA GLU A 123 -12.43 -12.53 -0.04
C GLU A 123 -11.51 -11.71 -0.94
N ILE A 124 -10.46 -12.34 -1.47
CA ILE A 124 -9.54 -11.67 -2.38
C ILE A 124 -10.23 -11.30 -3.69
N CYS A 125 -10.89 -12.26 -4.34
CA CYS A 125 -11.48 -12.06 -5.66
C CYS A 125 -12.70 -11.15 -5.64
N GLU A 126 -13.56 -11.27 -4.63
CA GLU A 126 -14.82 -10.53 -4.58
C GLU A 126 -14.72 -9.17 -3.89
N ILE A 127 -13.77 -9.00 -2.95
CA ILE A 127 -13.65 -7.78 -2.16
C ILE A 127 -12.38 -7.01 -2.54
N VAL A 128 -11.22 -7.64 -2.40
CA VAL A 128 -9.95 -6.92 -2.46
C VAL A 128 -9.59 -6.49 -3.88
N LEU A 129 -9.71 -7.37 -4.88
CA LEU A 129 -9.36 -7.04 -6.26
C LEU A 129 -10.25 -5.96 -6.88
N PRO A 130 -11.59 -5.96 -6.68
CA PRO A 130 -12.45 -4.88 -7.18
C PRO A 130 -12.13 -3.51 -6.58
N LEU A 131 -11.67 -3.46 -5.32
CA LEU A 131 -11.30 -2.20 -4.67
C LEU A 131 -10.09 -1.52 -5.30
N MET A 132 -9.24 -2.29 -5.97
CA MET A 132 -8.04 -1.79 -6.66
C MET A 132 -8.33 -1.24 -8.07
N ASN A 133 -9.57 -1.33 -8.55
CA ASN A 133 -9.96 -0.97 -9.92
C ASN A 133 -10.34 0.51 -10.10
N VAL A 134 -9.76 1.40 -9.32
CA VAL A 134 -10.06 2.83 -9.41
C VAL A 134 -8.91 3.58 -10.05
N ALA A 135 -9.21 4.35 -11.09
CA ALA A 135 -8.24 5.22 -11.73
C ALA A 135 -7.75 6.32 -10.77
N ARG A 136 -6.48 6.65 -10.87
CA ARG A 136 -5.86 7.71 -10.09
C ARG A 136 -6.43 9.07 -10.48
N ARG A 137 -6.77 9.88 -9.48
CA ARG A 137 -7.09 11.29 -9.68
C ARG A 137 -5.84 12.13 -9.50
N LEU A 138 -5.59 13.00 -10.44
CA LEU A 138 -4.52 13.98 -10.37
C LEU A 138 -4.86 15.07 -9.34
N PRO A 139 -3.88 15.90 -8.92
CA PRO A 139 -4.12 16.97 -7.95
C PRO A 139 -5.17 18.00 -8.39
N ASP A 140 -5.36 18.18 -9.69
CA ASP A 140 -6.40 19.00 -10.32
C ASP A 140 -7.78 18.34 -10.34
N ASN A 141 -7.91 17.17 -9.69
CA ASN A 141 -9.11 16.34 -9.62
C ASN A 141 -9.54 15.69 -10.96
N THR A 142 -8.76 15.84 -12.02
CA THR A 142 -8.98 15.13 -13.28
C THR A 142 -8.62 13.63 -13.13
N VAL A 143 -9.31 12.79 -13.89
CA VAL A 143 -9.01 11.36 -13.94
C VAL A 143 -7.90 11.12 -14.95
N ASN A 144 -6.88 10.36 -14.58
CA ASN A 144 -5.85 9.98 -15.52
C ASN A 144 -6.39 8.91 -16.48
N GLU A 145 -6.84 9.34 -17.68
CA GLU A 145 -7.43 8.46 -18.69
C GLU A 145 -6.51 7.32 -19.14
N LYS A 146 -5.19 7.54 -19.09
CA LYS A 146 -4.20 6.49 -19.41
C LYS A 146 -4.23 5.34 -18.40
N GLU A 147 -4.73 5.59 -17.19
CA GLU A 147 -4.88 4.58 -16.14
C GLU A 147 -6.27 3.93 -16.11
N VAL A 148 -7.30 4.57 -16.70
CA VAL A 148 -8.64 3.98 -16.84
C VAL A 148 -8.60 2.67 -17.61
N ASN A 149 -7.67 2.56 -18.57
CA ASN A 149 -7.45 1.34 -19.35
C ASN A 149 -6.57 0.29 -18.63
N GLY A 150 -6.43 0.43 -17.31
CA GLY A 150 -6.07 -0.67 -16.45
C GLY A 150 -4.59 -0.97 -16.31
N GLN A 151 -3.73 0.00 -16.10
CA GLN A 151 -2.38 -0.25 -15.55
C GLN A 151 -2.42 -0.18 -14.02
N GLN A 152 -3.04 -1.16 -13.40
CA GLN A 152 -2.99 -1.32 -11.97
C GLN A 152 -1.85 -2.28 -11.64
N ILE A 153 -1.08 -1.92 -10.61
CA ILE A 153 -0.08 -2.83 -10.07
C ILE A 153 -0.69 -3.43 -8.82
N VAL A 154 -1.06 -4.67 -8.94
CA VAL A 154 -1.32 -5.54 -7.81
C VAL A 154 -0.05 -6.35 -7.60
N ILE A 155 0.65 -6.12 -6.51
CA ILE A 155 1.78 -6.95 -6.14
C ILE A 155 1.22 -8.06 -5.28
N LYS A 156 1.19 -9.27 -5.82
CA LYS A 156 0.77 -10.47 -5.09
C LYS A 156 2.03 -11.24 -4.72
N PHE A 157 2.20 -11.53 -3.45
CA PHE A 157 3.30 -12.36 -2.97
C PHE A 157 2.79 -13.76 -2.70
N TYR A 158 3.36 -14.74 -3.38
CA TYR A 158 3.18 -16.14 -3.08
C TYR A 158 4.40 -16.61 -2.28
N PHE A 159 4.16 -17.19 -1.11
CA PHE A 159 5.19 -17.84 -0.31
C PHE A 159 5.03 -19.34 -0.43
N ILE A 160 6.06 -20.00 -0.90
CA ILE A 160 6.27 -21.44 -0.80
C ILE A 160 7.23 -21.69 0.36
#